data_4fb55953faaf0996510f4baf9e80a5bf
#
_entry.id   4fb55953faaf0996510f4baf9e80a5bf
#
_cell.length_a   1.000
_cell.length_b   1.000
_cell.length_c   1.000
_cell.angle_alpha   90.00
_cell.angle_beta   90.00
_cell.angle_gamma   90.00
#
_symmetry.space_group_name_H-M   'P 1'
#
loop_
_entity.id
_entity.type
_entity.pdbx_description
1 polymer ?
#
loop_
_entity_poly.entity_id
_entity_poly.type
_entity_poly.pdbx_seq_one_letter_code
_entity_poly.pdbx_strand_id
1 'polypeptide(L)'
;MLRQLVDLGLFELDTEPLDALIERRLKQFWEYTTCPRCGHPSIHTWDSSDRVICRDCNFKPVYXGEVLLAYLLYADTLLSISQIAVVLDRAYKTVYYAIREVEAAVTRGFPLVWEQFQHSISGPTQIDESSTVCSGYKGQDPPRTSRYRGGSSRSGRSRWKGRHGDQITLVAACRDVLRVIXRGHLGISYQGDLEPVLQEAEDLSQRLGEVWTDGLQAYREMEYDHRTVIHDERYVSADGVHINQVECLFSLVKPWLRKFRGLSKQGLEQAAHTFGIVRSLNLVGASLEIVVDCLATGSLHSST
;
A
#
# COMPACT_ATOMS: atom_id res chain seq x y z
N MET A 1 -15.12 2.51 -0.36
CA MET A 1 -14.89 2.46 1.09
C MET A 1 -15.27 3.76 1.79
N LEU A 2 -14.82 4.91 1.28
CA LEU A 2 -15.14 6.20 1.92
C LEU A 2 -16.64 6.45 2.01
N ARG A 3 -17.40 6.07 0.98
CA ARG A 3 -18.86 6.25 1.02
C ARG A 3 -19.47 5.49 2.19
N GLN A 4 -18.96 4.29 2.48
CA GLN A 4 -19.47 3.52 3.61
C GLN A 4 -19.16 4.22 4.93
N LEU A 5 -18.01 4.89 5.04
CA LEU A 5 -17.70 5.66 6.25
C LEU A 5 -18.69 6.80 6.46
N VAL A 6 -19.06 7.49 5.36
CA VAL A 6 -20.06 8.53 5.44
C VAL A 6 -21.38 7.97 5.93
N ASP A 7 -21.79 6.83 5.38
CA ASP A 7 -23.05 6.19 5.77
C ASP A 7 -23.03 5.72 7.21
N LEU A 8 -21.84 5.44 7.78
CA LEU A 8 -21.70 5.01 9.17
C LEU A 8 -21.55 6.18 10.14
N GLY A 9 -21.54 7.42 9.65
CA GLY A 9 -21.50 8.57 10.54
C GLY A 9 -20.19 9.34 10.55
N LEU A 10 -19.45 9.28 9.47
CA LEU A 10 -18.17 9.98 9.41
C LEU A 10 -18.30 11.46 9.77
N PHE A 11 -19.35 12.13 9.31
CA PHE A 11 -19.54 13.54 9.59
C PHE A 11 -19.76 13.83 11.07
N GLU A 12 -20.24 12.86 11.81
CA GLU A 12 -20.45 13.00 13.26
C GLU A 12 -19.27 12.44 14.05
N LEU A 13 -18.29 11.88 13.36
CA LEU A 13 -17.13 11.23 13.95
C LEU A 13 -17.53 10.12 14.93
N ASP A 14 -18.65 9.47 14.66
CA ASP A 14 -19.10 8.34 15.45
C ASP A 14 -18.43 7.08 14.95
N THR A 15 -17.50 6.55 15.73
CA THR A 15 -16.74 5.37 15.34
C THR A 15 -17.26 4.07 15.96
N GLU A 16 -18.36 4.13 16.71
CA GLU A 16 -18.91 2.91 17.31
C GLU A 16 -19.25 1.82 16.28
N PRO A 17 -19.83 2.16 15.11
CA PRO A 17 -20.10 1.10 14.13
C PRO A 17 -18.81 0.43 13.61
N LEU A 18 -17.72 1.19 13.52
CA LEU A 18 -16.44 0.58 13.13
C LEU A 18 -15.90 -0.30 14.23
N ASP A 19 -16.03 0.11 15.49
CA ASP A 19 -15.62 -0.73 16.61
C ASP A 19 -16.35 -2.06 16.59
N ALA A 20 -17.65 -2.03 16.39
CA ALA A 20 -18.45 -3.24 16.34
C ALA A 20 -18.06 -4.14 15.18
N LEU A 21 -17.80 -3.54 14.02
CA LEU A 21 -17.39 -4.31 12.86
C LEU A 21 -16.06 -5.00 13.10
N ILE A 22 -15.09 -4.29 13.65
CA ILE A 22 -13.77 -4.84 13.92
C ILE A 22 -13.87 -6.02 14.91
N GLU A 23 -14.61 -5.84 16.00
CA GLU A 23 -14.75 -6.90 16.99
C GLU A 23 -15.41 -8.13 16.39
N ARG A 24 -16.47 -7.94 15.60
CA ARG A 24 -17.17 -9.06 14.97
C ARG A 24 -16.24 -9.85 14.04
N ARG A 25 -15.44 -9.14 13.22
CA ARG A 25 -14.54 -9.81 12.30
C ARG A 25 -13.37 -10.47 13.03
N LEU A 26 -12.86 -9.84 14.08
CA LEU A 26 -11.80 -10.47 14.88
C LEU A 26 -12.25 -11.78 15.49
N LYS A 27 -13.46 -11.82 16.05
CA LYS A 27 -14.01 -13.06 16.60
C LYS A 27 -14.08 -14.14 15.52
N GLN A 28 -14.60 -13.77 14.37
CA GLN A 28 -14.79 -14.71 13.28
C GLN A 28 -13.48 -15.33 12.83
N PHE A 29 -12.43 -14.51 12.69
CA PHE A 29 -11.14 -15.01 12.21
C PHE A 29 -10.36 -15.75 13.28
N TRP A 30 -10.47 -15.34 14.54
CA TRP A 30 -9.70 -16.00 15.61
C TRP A 30 -10.18 -17.43 15.85
N GLU A 31 -11.43 -17.74 15.55
CA GLU A 31 -11.93 -19.08 15.72
C GLU A 31 -11.11 -20.12 14.94
N TYR A 32 -10.40 -19.70 13.93
CA TYR A 32 -9.69 -20.60 13.03
C TYR A 32 -8.18 -20.39 13.04
N THR A 33 -7.65 -19.78 14.11
CA THR A 33 -6.22 -19.51 14.17
C THR A 33 -5.73 -19.63 15.62
N THR A 34 -4.44 -19.44 15.82
CA THR A 34 -3.85 -19.48 17.15
C THR A 34 -3.49 -18.07 17.58
N CYS A 35 -3.23 -17.90 18.87
CA CYS A 35 -2.81 -16.61 19.39
C CYS A 35 -1.50 -16.15 18.74
N PRO A 36 -1.48 -14.94 18.18
CA PRO A 36 -0.22 -14.48 17.54
C PRO A 36 0.90 -14.19 18.50
N ARG A 37 0.59 -14.08 19.81
CA ARG A 37 1.65 -13.82 20.80
C ARG A 37 2.21 -15.13 21.35
N CYS A 38 1.38 -16.08 21.73
CA CYS A 38 1.84 -17.28 22.42
C CYS A 38 1.55 -18.59 21.68
N GLY A 39 0.81 -18.55 20.58
CA GLY A 39 0.52 -19.74 19.79
C GLY A 39 -0.60 -20.62 20.35
N HIS A 40 -1.20 -20.25 21.46
CA HIS A 40 -2.25 -21.05 22.07
C HIS A 40 -3.49 -21.08 21.18
N PRO A 41 -4.14 -22.23 21.01
CA PRO A 41 -5.29 -22.34 20.12
C PRO A 41 -6.62 -21.85 20.71
N SER A 42 -6.68 -21.60 22.01
CA SER A 42 -7.93 -21.22 22.66
C SER A 42 -8.16 -19.72 22.55
N ILE A 43 -9.42 -19.36 22.40
CA ILE A 43 -9.83 -17.97 22.46
C ILE A 43 -10.80 -17.80 23.61
N HIS A 44 -11.04 -16.58 23.95
CA HIS A 44 -11.94 -16.22 25.04
C HIS A 44 -12.58 -14.88 24.72
N THR A 45 -13.84 -14.73 24.98
CA THR A 45 -14.51 -13.45 24.83
C THR A 45 -15.00 -12.98 26.20
N TRP A 46 -14.78 -11.69 26.47
CA TRP A 46 -15.26 -11.12 27.73
C TRP A 46 -16.72 -10.78 27.58
N ASP A 47 -17.50 -11.26 28.51
CA ASP A 47 -18.93 -11.03 28.46
C ASP A 47 -19.31 -9.56 28.49
N SER A 48 -18.61 -8.79 29.31
CA SER A 48 -18.97 -7.39 29.51
C SER A 48 -18.58 -6.49 28.33
N SER A 49 -17.54 -6.86 27.60
CA SER A 49 -17.04 -6.01 26.52
C SER A 49 -17.08 -6.71 25.18
N ASP A 50 -17.37 -8.00 25.18
CA ASP A 50 -17.42 -8.80 23.96
C ASP A 50 -16.12 -8.78 23.15
N ARG A 51 -15.02 -8.55 23.84
CA ARG A 51 -13.71 -8.50 23.18
C ARG A 51 -13.06 -9.87 23.13
N VAL A 52 -12.28 -10.07 22.08
CA VAL A 52 -11.55 -11.31 21.90
C VAL A 52 -10.24 -11.21 22.70
N ILE A 53 -9.95 -12.27 23.46
CA ILE A 53 -8.74 -12.30 24.31
C ILE A 53 -8.22 -13.73 24.37
N CYS A 54 -6.90 -13.87 24.35
CA CYS A 54 -6.29 -15.19 24.50
C CYS A 54 -6.39 -15.65 25.95
N ARG A 55 -6.84 -16.87 26.14
CA ARG A 55 -6.98 -17.44 27.50
C ARG A 55 -5.66 -17.64 28.20
N ASP A 56 -4.60 -17.89 27.42
CA ASP A 56 -3.33 -18.29 28.00
C ASP A 56 -2.47 -17.09 28.39
N CYS A 57 -2.34 -16.12 27.51
CA CYS A 57 -1.42 -15.00 27.74
C CYS A 57 -2.10 -13.66 27.88
N ASN A 58 -3.43 -13.62 27.78
CA ASN A 58 -4.24 -12.41 27.87
C ASN A 58 -3.97 -11.40 26.75
N PHE A 59 -3.36 -11.84 25.66
CA PHE A 59 -3.22 -10.97 24.50
C PHE A 59 -4.60 -10.63 23.95
N LYS A 60 -4.80 -9.37 23.63
CA LYS A 60 -6.03 -8.94 22.98
C LYS A 60 -5.69 -7.90 21.92
N PRO A 61 -6.10 -8.13 20.67
CA PRO A 61 -5.96 -7.10 19.66
C PRO A 61 -7.03 -6.04 19.91
N VAL A 62 -6.63 -4.79 19.98
CA VAL A 62 -7.55 -3.70 20.25
C VAL A 62 -7.34 -2.64 19.18
N TYR A 63 -8.36 -2.53 18.37
CA TYR A 63 -8.34 -1.47 17.36
C TYR A 63 -9.65 -0.70 17.45
N UNK A 64 -9.52 0.42 17.56
CA UNK A 64 -10.66 1.26 17.67
C UNK A 64 -11.08 1.60 16.28
N GLY A 65 -12.17 1.82 16.26
CA GLY A 65 -12.69 2.35 15.02
C GLY A 65 -12.07 3.66 14.59
N GLU A 66 -11.74 4.47 15.55
CA GLU A 66 -11.06 5.74 15.25
C GLU A 66 -9.71 5.50 14.58
N VAL A 67 -9.01 4.47 15.00
CA VAL A 67 -7.70 4.14 14.41
C VAL A 67 -7.87 3.67 12.96
N LEU A 68 -8.89 2.85 12.71
CA LEU A 68 -9.20 2.45 11.34
C LEU A 68 -9.61 3.65 10.49
N LEU A 69 -10.42 4.54 11.06
CA LEU A 69 -10.80 5.77 10.36
C LEU A 69 -9.56 6.59 9.99
N ALA A 70 -8.64 6.73 10.94
CA ALA A 70 -7.39 7.46 10.68
C ALA A 70 -6.62 6.83 9.50
N TYR A 71 -6.52 5.50 9.51
CA TYR A 71 -5.83 4.79 8.43
C TYR A 71 -6.51 5.02 7.08
N LEU A 72 -7.83 4.93 7.03
CA LEU A 72 -8.54 5.12 5.77
C LEU A 72 -8.43 6.54 5.24
N LEU A 73 -8.46 7.52 6.14
CA LEU A 73 -8.24 8.90 5.74
C LEU A 73 -6.82 9.09 5.21
N TYR A 74 -5.85 8.44 5.86
CA TYR A 74 -4.47 8.48 5.40
C TYR A 74 -4.30 7.81 4.04
N ALA A 75 -4.84 6.63 3.88
CA ALA A 75 -4.52 5.80 2.71
C ALA A 75 -5.37 6.15 1.48
N ASP A 76 -6.58 6.67 1.69
CA ASP A 76 -7.54 6.82 0.60
C ASP A 76 -7.93 8.29 0.34
N THR A 77 -7.23 9.24 0.94
CA THR A 77 -7.44 10.66 0.68
C THR A 77 -6.11 11.37 0.54
N LEU A 78 -6.16 12.66 0.26
CA LEU A 78 -4.96 13.49 0.19
C LEU A 78 -4.64 14.18 1.51
N LEU A 79 -5.34 13.84 2.59
CA LEU A 79 -5.08 14.42 3.89
C LEU A 79 -3.74 13.94 4.43
N SER A 80 -2.95 14.87 4.95
CA SER A 80 -1.71 14.54 5.65
C SER A 80 -2.03 14.00 7.05
N ILE A 81 -1.06 13.33 7.66
CA ILE A 81 -1.26 12.83 9.02
C ILE A 81 -1.51 13.99 9.98
N SER A 82 -0.86 15.13 9.77
CA SER A 82 -1.11 16.32 10.59
C SER A 82 -2.55 16.78 10.47
N GLN A 83 -3.10 16.77 9.26
CA GLN A 83 -4.49 17.16 9.06
C GLN A 83 -5.44 16.15 9.68
N ILE A 84 -5.14 14.88 9.57
CA ILE A 84 -5.96 13.84 10.19
C ILE A 84 -5.97 14.02 11.71
N ALA A 85 -4.82 14.32 12.30
CA ALA A 85 -4.73 14.56 13.74
C ALA A 85 -5.64 15.72 14.16
N VAL A 86 -5.67 16.78 13.35
CA VAL A 86 -6.56 17.90 13.62
C VAL A 86 -8.03 17.47 13.54
N VAL A 87 -8.38 16.73 12.48
CA VAL A 87 -9.77 16.29 12.29
C VAL A 87 -10.23 15.42 13.46
N LEU A 88 -9.35 14.55 13.95
CA LEU A 88 -9.70 13.63 15.03
C LEU A 88 -9.48 14.22 16.42
N ASP A 89 -8.93 15.43 16.49
CA ASP A 89 -8.59 16.08 17.76
C ASP A 89 -7.68 15.19 18.61
N ARG A 90 -6.62 14.73 18.01
CA ARG A 90 -5.63 13.87 18.66
C ARG A 90 -4.22 14.38 18.39
N ALA A 91 -3.30 14.04 19.27
CA ALA A 91 -1.90 14.40 19.07
C ALA A 91 -1.33 13.71 17.83
N TYR A 92 -0.46 14.41 17.13
CA TYR A 92 0.17 13.89 15.91
C TYR A 92 0.81 12.51 16.13
N LYS A 93 1.58 12.38 17.21
CA LYS A 93 2.28 11.11 17.47
C LYS A 93 1.29 9.96 17.66
N THR A 94 0.20 10.23 18.36
CA THR A 94 -0.84 9.21 18.58
C THR A 94 -1.38 8.72 17.25
N VAL A 95 -1.72 9.64 16.36
CA VAL A 95 -2.28 9.29 15.05
C VAL A 95 -1.23 8.60 14.19
N TYR A 96 0.00 9.11 14.23
CA TYR A 96 1.08 8.53 13.42
C TYR A 96 1.30 7.05 13.77
N TYR A 97 1.44 6.75 15.07
CA TYR A 97 1.70 5.37 15.46
C TYR A 97 0.50 4.47 15.23
N ALA A 98 -0.71 5.00 15.42
CA ALA A 98 -1.92 4.23 15.15
C ALA A 98 -2.00 3.85 13.66
N ILE A 99 -1.73 4.81 12.79
CA ILE A 99 -1.74 4.54 11.35
C ILE A 99 -0.70 3.50 10.98
N ARG A 100 0.52 3.62 11.53
CA ARG A 100 1.58 2.66 11.23
C ARG A 100 1.22 1.25 11.68
N GLU A 101 0.59 1.13 12.82
CA GLU A 101 0.18 -0.18 13.33
C GLU A 101 -0.88 -0.81 12.45
N VAL A 102 -1.89 -0.05 12.06
CA VAL A 102 -2.94 -0.56 11.19
C VAL A 102 -2.36 -0.89 9.80
N GLU A 103 -1.50 -0.02 9.29
CA GLU A 103 -0.86 -0.24 8.00
C GLU A 103 -0.10 -1.56 7.98
N ALA A 104 0.66 -1.83 9.03
CA ALA A 104 1.42 -3.08 9.10
C ALA A 104 0.49 -4.29 9.13
N ALA A 105 -0.58 -4.21 9.91
CA ALA A 105 -1.53 -5.33 10.00
C ALA A 105 -2.25 -5.56 8.67
N VAL A 106 -2.71 -4.48 8.03
CA VAL A 106 -3.40 -4.60 6.74
C VAL A 106 -2.44 -5.19 5.70
N THR A 107 -1.19 -4.74 5.69
CA THR A 107 -0.20 -5.26 4.74
C THR A 107 0.02 -6.76 4.94
N ARG A 108 0.09 -7.22 6.19
CA ARG A 108 0.25 -8.65 6.46
C ARG A 108 -0.98 -9.45 6.06
N GLY A 109 -2.17 -8.90 6.30
CA GLY A 109 -3.40 -9.64 6.03
C GLY A 109 -3.87 -9.59 4.58
N PHE A 110 -3.43 -8.61 3.84
CA PHE A 110 -3.93 -8.39 2.49
C PHE A 110 -3.77 -9.61 1.58
N PRO A 111 -2.59 -10.25 1.50
CA PRO A 111 -2.46 -11.39 0.57
C PRO A 111 -3.43 -12.53 0.88
N LEU A 112 -3.70 -12.77 2.14
CA LEU A 112 -4.61 -13.85 2.53
C LEU A 112 -6.05 -13.54 2.16
N VAL A 113 -6.47 -12.31 2.42
CA VAL A 113 -7.84 -11.89 2.10
C VAL A 113 -8.01 -11.76 0.59
N TRP A 114 -6.97 -11.32 -0.11
CA TRP A 114 -7.01 -11.10 -1.56
C TRP A 114 -7.22 -12.40 -2.34
N GLU A 115 -6.91 -13.55 -1.74
CA GLU A 115 -7.06 -14.83 -2.43
C GLU A 115 -8.46 -15.02 -3.01
N GLN A 116 -9.48 -14.47 -2.37
CA GLN A 116 -10.86 -14.63 -2.86
C GLN A 116 -11.09 -13.95 -4.22
N PHE A 117 -10.20 -13.04 -4.61
CA PHE A 117 -10.33 -12.33 -5.87
C PHE A 117 -9.42 -12.86 -6.98
N GLN A 118 -8.49 -13.75 -6.65
CA GLN A 118 -7.45 -14.16 -7.60
C GLN A 118 -8.01 -14.78 -8.87
N HIS A 119 -9.07 -15.55 -8.75
CA HIS A 119 -9.64 -16.26 -9.89
C HIS A 119 -10.26 -15.34 -10.94
N SER A 120 -10.67 -14.15 -10.54
CA SER A 120 -11.34 -13.23 -11.45
C SER A 120 -10.37 -12.27 -12.11
N ILE A 121 -9.09 -12.29 -11.75
CA ILE A 121 -8.10 -11.39 -12.31
C ILE A 121 -7.66 -11.91 -13.67
N SER A 122 -7.69 -11.06 -14.69
CA SER A 122 -7.40 -11.47 -16.06
C SER A 122 -6.64 -10.38 -16.80
N GLY A 123 -6.21 -10.71 -18.01
CA GLY A 123 -5.55 -9.76 -18.88
C GLY A 123 -4.04 -9.71 -18.66
N PRO A 124 -3.38 -8.80 -19.37
CA PRO A 124 -1.93 -8.66 -19.27
C PRO A 124 -1.52 -7.93 -18.00
N THR A 125 -0.27 -8.11 -17.61
CA THR A 125 0.35 -7.32 -16.54
C THR A 125 1.16 -6.22 -17.19
N GLN A 126 0.85 -4.97 -16.84
CA GLN A 126 1.62 -3.82 -17.28
C GLN A 126 2.62 -3.48 -16.19
N ILE A 127 3.87 -3.22 -16.57
CA ILE A 127 4.89 -2.82 -15.60
C ILE A 127 5.66 -1.62 -16.14
N ASP A 128 5.98 -0.69 -15.25
CA ASP A 128 6.68 0.53 -15.62
C ASP A 128 7.37 1.07 -14.37
N GLU A 129 8.27 2.03 -14.56
CA GLU A 129 8.92 2.69 -13.43
C GLU A 129 8.79 4.20 -13.57
N SER A 130 8.89 4.88 -12.44
CA SER A 130 8.80 6.34 -12.44
C SER A 130 9.59 6.90 -11.26
N SER A 131 10.32 7.95 -11.52
CA SER A 131 11.13 8.59 -10.48
C SER A 131 10.30 9.58 -9.67
N THR A 132 10.61 9.63 -8.39
CA THR A 132 10.03 10.63 -7.50
C THR A 132 11.09 11.08 -6.52
N VAL A 133 10.79 12.08 -5.72
CA VAL A 133 11.76 12.66 -4.79
C VAL A 133 11.28 12.38 -3.37
N CYS A 134 12.15 11.81 -2.56
CA CYS A 134 11.90 11.69 -1.14
C CYS A 134 12.66 12.78 -0.41
N SER A 135 12.20 13.11 0.80
CA SER A 135 12.82 14.20 1.55
C SER A 135 14.06 13.73 2.26
N GLY A 136 14.64 12.79 2.17
CA GLY A 136 15.91 12.36 2.72
C GLY A 136 16.00 12.43 4.23
N TYR A 137 16.54 13.50 4.72
CA TYR A 137 17.01 13.56 6.12
C TYR A 137 16.29 14.64 6.88
N LYS A 138 15.29 14.27 7.61
CA LYS A 138 14.59 15.24 8.44
C LYS A 138 15.49 15.63 9.61
N GLY A 139 15.73 16.91 9.74
CA GLY A 139 16.55 17.42 10.82
C GLY A 139 18.04 17.35 10.58
N GLN A 140 18.47 16.86 9.44
CA GLN A 140 19.87 16.81 9.07
C GLN A 140 20.02 17.14 7.60
N ASP A 141 21.08 17.79 7.27
CA ASP A 141 21.38 18.02 5.86
C ASP A 141 21.87 16.70 5.26
N PRO A 142 21.34 16.33 4.12
CA PRO A 142 21.86 15.12 3.46
C PRO A 142 23.31 15.34 3.04
N PRO A 143 24.08 14.27 2.94
CA PRO A 143 25.43 14.39 2.45
C PRO A 143 25.45 15.09 1.09
N ARG A 144 26.44 15.92 0.90
CA ARG A 144 26.53 16.66 -0.36
C ARG A 144 26.58 15.74 -1.56
N THR A 145 27.17 14.58 -1.38
CA THR A 145 27.32 13.64 -2.47
C THR A 145 26.01 13.02 -2.90
N SER A 146 25.01 13.05 -2.04
CA SER A 146 23.73 12.44 -2.36
C SER A 146 22.77 13.38 -3.07
N ARG A 147 23.14 14.63 -3.21
CA ARG A 147 22.20 15.63 -3.70
C ARG A 147 22.06 15.60 -5.21
N TYR A 148 20.95 15.13 -5.67
CA TYR A 148 20.53 15.30 -7.06
C TYR A 148 21.51 14.86 -8.11
N ARG A 149 22.45 14.07 -7.71
CA ARG A 149 23.39 13.61 -8.69
C ARG A 149 22.74 12.77 -9.77
N GLY A 150 21.79 11.97 -9.36
CA GLY A 150 21.06 11.17 -10.31
C GLY A 150 20.04 11.93 -11.08
N GLY A 151 19.73 13.10 -10.63
CA GLY A 151 18.71 13.88 -11.29
C GLY A 151 19.18 14.36 -12.64
N SER A 152 18.84 13.64 -13.65
CA SER A 152 19.18 14.08 -15.00
C SER A 152 18.14 15.04 -15.55
N SER A 153 16.99 15.06 -14.96
CA SER A 153 15.94 15.94 -15.45
C SER A 153 16.36 17.39 -15.37
N ARG A 154 16.36 18.02 -16.49
CA ARG A 154 16.78 19.40 -16.55
C ARG A 154 15.84 20.35 -15.84
N SER A 155 14.56 20.07 -15.93
CA SER A 155 13.58 21.01 -15.42
C SER A 155 13.36 20.92 -13.92
N GLY A 156 13.43 19.73 -13.38
CA GLY A 156 13.11 19.56 -11.97
C GLY A 156 14.28 19.68 -11.04
N ARG A 157 15.43 19.39 -11.55
CA ARG A 157 16.60 19.25 -10.71
C ARG A 157 16.99 20.49 -9.95
N SER A 158 16.95 21.61 -10.62
CA SER A 158 17.43 22.85 -10.00
C SER A 158 16.57 23.27 -8.82
N ARG A 159 15.30 22.94 -8.85
CA ARG A 159 14.41 23.31 -7.76
C ARG A 159 14.71 22.59 -6.46
N TRP A 160 15.30 21.43 -6.57
CA TRP A 160 15.63 20.63 -5.40
C TRP A 160 17.08 20.77 -5.01
N LYS A 161 17.79 21.60 -5.72
CA LYS A 161 19.21 21.74 -5.56
C LYS A 161 19.56 22.14 -4.13
N GLY A 162 20.40 21.36 -3.55
CA GLY A 162 21.03 21.71 -2.29
C GLY A 162 20.31 21.33 -1.05
N ARG A 163 19.10 20.79 -1.13
CA ARG A 163 18.41 20.71 0.13
C ARG A 163 17.67 19.42 0.42
N HIS A 164 17.05 18.82 -0.54
CA HIS A 164 16.06 17.83 -0.18
C HIS A 164 16.24 16.54 -0.88
N GLY A 165 16.54 15.58 -0.13
CA GLY A 165 16.34 14.23 -0.47
C GLY A 165 16.96 13.71 -1.74
N ASP A 166 16.86 12.46 -1.85
CA ASP A 166 17.36 11.74 -3.00
C ASP A 166 16.22 11.44 -3.95
N GLN A 167 16.58 11.31 -5.20
CA GLN A 167 15.65 10.78 -6.16
C GLN A 167 15.56 9.27 -5.96
N ILE A 168 14.34 8.76 -5.93
CA ILE A 168 14.11 7.33 -5.90
C ILE A 168 13.21 6.94 -7.05
N THR A 169 13.20 5.66 -7.35
CA THR A 169 12.37 5.13 -8.41
C THR A 169 11.31 4.21 -7.78
N LEU A 170 10.09 4.35 -8.26
CA LEU A 170 9.02 3.40 -7.95
C LEU A 170 8.84 2.51 -9.15
N VAL A 171 8.63 1.23 -8.89
CA VAL A 171 8.28 0.25 -9.91
C VAL A 171 6.88 -0.22 -9.61
N ALA A 172 6.03 -0.25 -10.61
CA ALA A 172 4.64 -0.64 -10.42
C ALA A 172 4.21 -1.66 -11.44
N ALA A 173 3.41 -2.62 -10.99
CA ALA A 173 2.77 -3.60 -11.86
C ALA A 173 1.27 -3.50 -11.68
N CYS A 174 0.55 -3.50 -12.81
CA CYS A 174 -0.90 -3.44 -12.84
C CYS A 174 -1.44 -4.60 -13.65
N ARG A 175 -2.33 -5.37 -13.05
CA ARG A 175 -3.03 -6.42 -13.78
C ARG A 175 -4.50 -6.39 -13.38
N ASP A 176 -5.38 -6.06 -14.35
CA ASP A 176 -6.81 -5.94 -14.07
C ASP A 176 -7.01 -4.97 -12.90
N VAL A 177 -7.57 -5.43 -11.79
CA VAL A 177 -7.80 -4.58 -10.60
C VAL A 177 -6.62 -4.58 -9.63
N LEU A 178 -5.61 -5.40 -9.86
CA LEU A 178 -4.48 -5.50 -8.95
C LEU A 178 -3.44 -4.41 -9.23
N ARG A 179 -2.95 -3.77 -8.16
CA ARG A 179 -1.91 -2.74 -8.23
C ARG A 179 -0.83 -3.06 -7.19
N VAL A 180 0.42 -3.20 -7.64
CA VAL A 180 1.56 -3.49 -6.79
C VAL A 180 2.60 -2.41 -7.04
N ILE A 181 3.11 -1.83 -5.97
CA ILE A 181 4.14 -0.80 -6.09
C ILE A 181 5.26 -1.09 -5.11
N UNK A 182 6.33 -1.07 -5.60
CA UNK A 182 7.42 -1.31 -4.82
C UNK A 182 8.36 -0.24 -5.10
N ARG A 183 9.53 -0.24 -4.32
CA ARG A 183 10.61 0.74 -4.57
C ARG A 183 11.74 0.09 -5.34
N GLY A 184 12.26 0.81 -6.33
CA GLY A 184 13.42 0.35 -7.09
C GLY A 184 14.60 1.27 -6.86
N HIS A 185 15.70 0.97 -7.53
CA HIS A 185 16.92 1.78 -7.53
C HIS A 185 16.89 2.75 -8.69
N LEU A 186 17.77 3.74 -8.66
CA LEU A 186 17.83 4.68 -9.76
C LEU A 186 18.22 4.02 -11.08
N GLY A 187 19.13 3.06 -11.01
CA GLY A 187 19.43 2.27 -12.19
C GLY A 187 18.66 0.98 -12.10
N ILE A 188 17.49 0.96 -12.71
CA ILE A 188 16.60 -0.19 -12.63
C ILE A 188 17.27 -1.44 -13.19
N SER A 189 17.21 -2.52 -12.43
CA SER A 189 17.68 -3.82 -12.90
C SER A 189 16.55 -4.84 -12.81
N TYR A 190 16.64 -5.85 -13.66
CA TYR A 190 15.59 -6.86 -13.66
C TYR A 190 15.54 -7.61 -12.33
N GLN A 191 16.66 -8.17 -11.92
CA GLN A 191 16.66 -9.02 -10.72
C GLN A 191 16.40 -8.24 -9.44
N GLY A 192 16.94 -7.03 -9.36
CA GLY A 192 16.80 -6.26 -8.13
C GLY A 192 15.50 -5.52 -7.99
N ASP A 193 14.89 -5.14 -9.09
CA ASP A 193 13.76 -4.20 -9.05
C ASP A 193 12.51 -4.74 -9.72
N LEU A 194 12.62 -5.30 -10.90
CA LEU A 194 11.44 -5.72 -11.65
C LEU A 194 10.94 -7.09 -11.18
N GLU A 195 11.86 -8.03 -10.97
CA GLU A 195 11.47 -9.39 -10.60
C GLU A 195 10.69 -9.42 -9.28
N PRO A 196 11.09 -8.70 -8.23
CA PRO A 196 10.28 -8.74 -6.99
C PRO A 196 8.86 -8.21 -7.19
N VAL A 197 8.69 -7.16 -7.98
CA VAL A 197 7.35 -6.62 -8.23
C VAL A 197 6.51 -7.60 -9.04
N LEU A 198 7.11 -8.20 -10.07
CA LEU A 198 6.40 -9.20 -10.87
C LEU A 198 6.07 -10.42 -10.04
N GLN A 199 6.98 -10.86 -9.15
CA GLN A 199 6.71 -12.00 -8.30
C GLN A 199 5.54 -11.72 -7.37
N GLU A 200 5.48 -10.54 -6.77
CA GLU A 200 4.36 -10.19 -5.92
C GLU A 200 3.05 -10.15 -6.72
N ALA A 201 3.09 -9.57 -7.91
CA ALA A 201 1.90 -9.53 -8.77
C ALA A 201 1.45 -10.94 -9.13
N GLU A 202 2.40 -11.83 -9.43
CA GLU A 202 2.08 -13.21 -9.75
C GLU A 202 1.48 -13.93 -8.55
N ASP A 203 2.06 -13.75 -7.37
CA ASP A 203 1.54 -14.37 -6.16
C ASP A 203 0.10 -13.92 -5.86
N LEU A 204 -0.20 -12.67 -6.17
CA LEU A 204 -1.52 -12.10 -5.86
C LEU A 204 -2.55 -12.33 -6.97
N SER A 205 -2.13 -12.82 -8.14
CA SER A 205 -3.06 -13.03 -9.25
C SER A 205 -2.89 -14.39 -9.91
N GLN A 206 -2.12 -15.28 -9.31
CA GLN A 206 -1.84 -16.65 -9.73
C GLN A 206 -0.94 -16.75 -10.96
N ARG A 207 -1.03 -15.80 -11.89
CA ARG A 207 -0.15 -15.75 -13.06
C ARG A 207 -0.19 -14.33 -13.61
N LEU A 208 0.76 -14.00 -14.45
CA LEU A 208 0.89 -12.65 -14.97
C LEU A 208 0.18 -12.42 -16.30
N GLY A 209 -0.08 -13.48 -17.06
CA GLY A 209 -0.48 -13.29 -18.44
C GLY A 209 0.71 -12.75 -19.24
N GLU A 210 0.43 -12.08 -20.34
CA GLU A 210 1.48 -11.35 -21.04
C GLU A 210 1.97 -10.19 -20.17
N VAL A 211 3.24 -9.85 -20.28
CA VAL A 211 3.79 -8.69 -19.60
C VAL A 211 4.03 -7.59 -20.64
N TRP A 212 3.46 -6.43 -20.39
CA TRP A 212 3.51 -5.29 -21.30
C TRP A 212 4.38 -4.19 -20.68
N THR A 213 5.33 -3.66 -21.44
CA THR A 213 6.29 -2.66 -20.96
C THR A 213 6.51 -1.58 -22.02
N ASP A 214 7.28 -0.54 -21.62
CA ASP A 214 7.64 0.52 -22.55
C ASP A 214 8.96 0.30 -23.27
N GLY A 215 9.62 -0.84 -23.06
CA GLY A 215 10.84 -1.15 -23.77
C GLY A 215 12.14 -0.78 -23.10
N LEU A 216 12.11 -0.38 -21.82
CA LEU A 216 13.35 -0.15 -21.10
C LEU A 216 14.23 -1.40 -21.18
N GLN A 217 15.55 -1.19 -21.27
CA GLN A 217 16.48 -2.29 -21.49
C GLN A 217 16.39 -3.37 -20.41
N ALA A 218 16.14 -2.99 -19.15
CA ALA A 218 16.02 -3.95 -18.07
C ALA A 218 14.92 -4.99 -18.32
N TYR A 219 13.90 -4.63 -19.09
CA TYR A 219 12.80 -5.54 -19.38
C TYR A 219 13.21 -6.66 -20.33
N ARG A 220 14.30 -6.47 -21.09
CA ARG A 220 14.75 -7.49 -22.04
C ARG A 220 15.24 -8.76 -21.37
N GLU A 221 15.53 -8.69 -20.07
CA GLU A 221 15.99 -9.87 -19.32
C GLU A 221 14.84 -10.72 -18.79
N MET A 222 13.61 -10.30 -19.02
CA MET A 222 12.47 -11.02 -18.47
C MET A 222 12.24 -12.35 -19.20
N GLU A 223 11.87 -13.34 -18.41
CA GLU A 223 11.56 -14.68 -18.93
C GLU A 223 10.07 -14.86 -19.21
N TYR A 224 9.29 -13.84 -19.00
CA TYR A 224 7.84 -13.88 -19.21
C TYR A 224 7.51 -13.57 -20.67
N ASP A 225 6.31 -13.93 -21.08
CA ASP A 225 5.79 -13.57 -22.41
C ASP A 225 5.63 -12.05 -22.44
N HIS A 226 6.51 -11.40 -23.14
CA HIS A 226 6.73 -9.95 -23.00
C HIS A 226 6.47 -9.23 -24.31
N ARG A 227 5.70 -8.14 -24.22
CA ARG A 227 5.45 -7.26 -25.36
C ARG A 227 5.75 -5.82 -24.96
N THR A 228 6.21 -5.04 -25.95
CA THR A 228 6.59 -3.64 -25.70
C THR A 228 5.81 -2.67 -26.55
N VAL A 229 5.64 -1.47 -26.03
CA VAL A 229 5.22 -0.30 -26.80
C VAL A 229 6.30 0.76 -26.66
N ILE A 230 6.65 1.42 -27.76
CA ILE A 230 7.67 2.47 -27.74
C ILE A 230 6.94 3.80 -27.83
N HIS A 231 6.92 4.51 -26.72
CA HIS A 231 6.12 5.75 -26.60
C HIS A 231 6.56 6.86 -27.52
N ASP A 232 7.82 6.88 -27.92
CA ASP A 232 8.29 7.88 -28.87
C ASP A 232 7.59 7.77 -30.21
N GLU A 233 7.05 6.60 -30.51
CA GLU A 233 6.39 6.35 -31.79
C GLU A 233 4.88 6.35 -31.69
N ARG A 234 4.34 5.75 -30.62
CA ARG A 234 2.89 5.70 -30.46
C ARG A 234 2.54 5.31 -29.02
N TYR A 235 1.34 5.68 -28.59
CA TYR A 235 0.86 5.35 -27.26
C TYR A 235 0.28 3.95 -27.17
N VAL A 236 -0.16 3.42 -28.30
CA VAL A 236 -0.69 2.06 -28.38
C VAL A 236 -0.05 1.42 -29.60
N SER A 237 0.52 0.26 -29.41
CA SER A 237 1.15 -0.43 -30.55
C SER A 237 0.09 -0.91 -31.54
N ALA A 238 0.55 -1.33 -32.75
CA ALA A 238 -0.37 -1.79 -33.78
C ALA A 238 -1.18 -3.01 -33.34
N ASP A 239 -0.63 -3.82 -32.43
CA ASP A 239 -1.34 -5.01 -31.93
C ASP A 239 -2.05 -4.75 -30.59
N GLY A 240 -2.24 -3.47 -30.21
CA GLY A 240 -3.03 -3.12 -29.06
C GLY A 240 -2.29 -3.06 -27.73
N VAL A 241 -0.98 -3.25 -27.73
CA VAL A 241 -0.20 -3.21 -26.49
C VAL A 241 -0.09 -1.77 -25.98
N HIS A 242 -0.30 -1.57 -24.67
CA HIS A 242 -0.18 -0.25 -24.06
C HIS A 242 0.15 -0.43 -22.56
N ILE A 243 0.50 0.67 -21.92
CA ILE A 243 0.78 0.67 -20.47
C ILE A 243 -0.05 1.72 -19.74
N ASN A 244 -1.27 1.97 -20.25
CA ASN A 244 -2.14 3.03 -19.72
C ASN A 244 -2.51 2.83 -18.26
N GLN A 245 -2.69 1.58 -17.80
CA GLN A 245 -3.06 1.34 -16.41
C GLN A 245 -1.94 1.76 -15.45
N VAL A 246 -0.70 1.40 -15.78
CA VAL A 246 0.40 1.72 -14.88
C VAL A 246 0.73 3.21 -14.95
N GLU A 247 0.58 3.83 -16.11
CA GLU A 247 0.74 5.29 -16.21
C GLU A 247 -0.33 6.00 -15.38
N CYS A 248 -1.57 5.52 -15.45
CA CYS A 248 -2.65 6.07 -14.63
C CYS A 248 -2.32 5.91 -13.14
N LEU A 249 -1.81 4.76 -12.75
CA LEU A 249 -1.45 4.55 -11.35
C LEU A 249 -0.41 5.58 -10.89
N PHE A 250 0.61 5.83 -11.70
CA PHE A 250 1.61 6.83 -11.34
C PHE A 250 1.02 8.23 -11.25
N SER A 251 0.05 8.55 -12.11
CA SER A 251 -0.61 9.86 -12.07
C SER A 251 -1.39 10.06 -10.77
N LEU A 252 -1.79 8.98 -10.12
CA LEU A 252 -2.53 9.05 -8.86
C LEU A 252 -1.60 8.97 -7.65
N VAL A 253 -0.60 8.09 -7.67
CA VAL A 253 0.23 7.90 -6.49
C VAL A 253 1.18 9.06 -6.26
N LYS A 254 1.68 9.69 -7.32
CA LYS A 254 2.63 10.80 -7.14
C LYS A 254 2.02 11.99 -6.41
N PRO A 255 0.82 12.48 -6.79
CA PRO A 255 0.21 13.56 -6.00
C PRO A 255 -0.08 13.13 -4.57
N TRP A 256 -0.48 11.88 -4.36
CA TRP A 256 -0.75 11.38 -3.02
C TRP A 256 0.51 11.38 -2.17
N LEU A 257 1.66 10.99 -2.76
CA LEU A 257 2.93 11.00 -2.04
C LEU A 257 3.39 12.41 -1.68
N ARG A 258 2.96 13.41 -2.45
CA ARG A 258 3.38 14.80 -2.17
C ARG A 258 2.81 15.34 -0.86
N LYS A 259 1.79 14.72 -0.30
CA LYS A 259 1.25 15.17 0.97
C LYS A 259 2.22 14.93 2.13
N PHE A 260 3.19 14.06 1.92
CA PHE A 260 4.18 13.76 2.95
C PHE A 260 5.35 14.71 2.85
N ARG A 261 5.80 15.20 4.01
CA ARG A 261 6.95 16.06 4.09
C ARG A 261 8.01 15.36 4.90
N GLY A 262 9.01 14.81 4.26
CA GLY A 262 10.10 14.21 5.00
C GLY A 262 10.04 12.70 5.15
N LEU A 263 9.43 12.03 4.23
CA LEU A 263 9.49 10.58 4.23
C LEU A 263 10.90 10.10 3.92
N SER A 264 11.38 9.15 4.70
CA SER A 264 12.59 8.43 4.37
C SER A 264 12.32 7.51 3.16
N LYS A 265 13.38 6.92 2.63
CA LYS A 265 13.21 5.98 1.53
C LYS A 265 12.34 4.80 1.94
N GLN A 266 12.56 4.29 3.16
CA GLN A 266 11.76 3.18 3.66
C GLN A 266 10.31 3.60 3.88
N GLY A 267 10.09 4.78 4.43
CA GLY A 267 8.74 5.28 4.64
C GLY A 267 8.00 5.49 3.34
N LEU A 268 8.71 5.96 2.31
CA LEU A 268 8.09 6.14 1.01
C LEU A 268 7.74 4.80 0.36
N GLU A 269 8.59 3.80 0.56
CA GLU A 269 8.32 2.46 0.07
C GLU A 269 7.05 1.89 0.71
N GLN A 270 6.95 2.02 2.03
CA GLN A 270 5.76 1.56 2.76
C GLN A 270 4.50 2.29 2.30
N ALA A 271 4.60 3.60 2.15
CA ALA A 271 3.46 4.40 1.72
C ALA A 271 3.00 3.99 0.32
N ALA A 272 3.94 3.84 -0.60
CA ALA A 272 3.59 3.46 -1.97
C ALA A 272 2.95 2.07 -2.01
N HIS A 273 3.47 1.14 -1.23
CA HIS A 273 2.91 -0.21 -1.16
C HIS A 273 1.47 -0.15 -0.62
N THR A 274 1.25 0.64 0.42
CA THR A 274 -0.10 0.85 0.97
C THR A 274 -1.04 1.42 -0.07
N PHE A 275 -0.56 2.39 -0.85
CA PHE A 275 -1.38 2.97 -1.91
C PHE A 275 -1.83 1.89 -2.90
N GLY A 276 -0.92 1.00 -3.28
CA GLY A 276 -1.26 -0.09 -4.19
C GLY A 276 -2.32 -1.02 -3.61
N ILE A 277 -2.19 -1.38 -2.34
CA ILE A 277 -3.17 -2.23 -1.66
C ILE A 277 -4.56 -1.58 -1.67
N VAL A 278 -4.63 -0.33 -1.21
CA VAL A 278 -5.91 0.34 -1.09
C VAL A 278 -6.51 0.60 -2.47
N ARG A 279 -5.68 0.93 -3.46
CA ARG A 279 -6.16 1.11 -4.82
C ARG A 279 -6.73 -0.19 -5.39
N SER A 280 -6.07 -1.32 -5.12
CA SER A 280 -6.58 -2.64 -5.55
C SER A 280 -7.94 -2.92 -4.92
N LEU A 281 -8.06 -2.66 -3.62
CA LEU A 281 -9.31 -2.88 -2.93
C LEU A 281 -10.43 -1.99 -3.48
N ASN A 282 -10.11 -0.75 -3.79
CA ASN A 282 -11.10 0.16 -4.39
C ASN A 282 -11.51 -0.32 -5.79
N LEU A 283 -10.55 -0.75 -6.60
CA LEU A 283 -10.85 -1.16 -7.96
C LEU A 283 -11.70 -2.43 -8.02
N VAL A 284 -11.50 -3.34 -7.08
CA VAL A 284 -12.32 -4.56 -7.03
C VAL A 284 -13.68 -4.29 -6.38
N GLY A 285 -13.90 -3.07 -5.91
CA GLY A 285 -15.16 -2.72 -5.26
C GLY A 285 -15.31 -3.30 -3.87
N ALA A 286 -14.19 -3.50 -3.18
CA ALA A 286 -14.22 -4.11 -1.86
C ALA A 286 -15.00 -3.26 -0.87
N SER A 287 -15.79 -3.93 -0.05
CA SER A 287 -16.50 -3.28 1.03
C SER A 287 -15.54 -2.95 2.17
N LEU A 288 -16.01 -2.12 3.08
CA LEU A 288 -15.26 -1.82 4.30
C LEU A 288 -14.95 -3.09 5.08
N GLU A 289 -15.83 -4.08 5.03
CA GLU A 289 -15.61 -5.36 5.70
C GLU A 289 -14.35 -6.06 5.20
N ILE A 290 -14.05 -5.95 3.91
CA ILE A 290 -12.84 -6.56 3.36
C ILE A 290 -11.58 -5.91 3.94
N VAL A 291 -11.60 -4.58 4.11
CA VAL A 291 -10.47 -3.89 4.73
C VAL A 291 -10.31 -4.35 6.19
N VAL A 292 -11.43 -4.46 6.90
CA VAL A 292 -11.40 -4.94 8.28
C VAL A 292 -10.89 -6.38 8.33
N ASP A 293 -11.24 -7.20 7.34
CA ASP A 293 -10.72 -8.58 7.27
C ASP A 293 -9.20 -8.56 7.11
N CYS A 294 -8.66 -7.66 6.29
CA CYS A 294 -7.20 -7.54 6.17
C CYS A 294 -6.59 -7.16 7.51
N LEU A 295 -7.20 -6.20 8.20
CA LEU A 295 -6.73 -5.77 9.50
C LEU A 295 -6.78 -6.91 10.51
N ALA A 296 -7.92 -7.60 10.59
CA ALA A 296 -8.10 -8.69 11.55
C ALA A 296 -7.15 -9.85 11.27
N THR A 297 -7.07 -10.26 10.01
CA THR A 297 -6.19 -11.37 9.63
C THR A 297 -4.74 -11.02 9.91
N GLY A 298 -4.34 -9.80 9.56
CA GLY A 298 -2.96 -9.37 9.78
C GLY A 298 -2.60 -9.22 11.24
N SER A 299 -3.56 -8.80 12.06
CA SER A 299 -3.29 -8.67 13.50
C SER A 299 -3.19 -10.01 14.20
N LEU A 300 -3.80 -11.06 13.63
CA LEU A 300 -3.76 -12.41 14.20
C LEU A 300 -2.61 -13.24 13.67
N HIS A 301 -1.83 -12.72 12.71
CA HIS A 301 -0.64 -13.39 12.21
C HIS A 301 0.57 -12.68 12.77
N SER A 302 1.41 -13.42 13.51
CA SER A 302 2.60 -12.80 14.08
C SER A 302 3.56 -12.42 12.98
N SER A 303 4.21 -11.27 13.17
CA SER A 303 5.30 -10.86 12.31
C SER A 303 6.57 -11.49 12.85
N THR A 304 7.03 -12.51 12.20
CA THR A 304 8.29 -13.14 12.58
C THR A 304 9.45 -12.57 11.78
#